data_ef223035e7f82d7cbb79ecd8823d4168
#
_entry.id   ef223035e7f82d7cbb79ecd8823d4168
#
_cell.length_a   1.000
_cell.length_b   1.000
_cell.length_c   1.000
_cell.angle_alpha   90.00
_cell.angle_beta   90.00
_cell.angle_gamma   90.00
#
_symmetry.space_group_name_H-M   'P 1'
#
loop_
_entity.id
_entity.type
_entity.pdbx_description
1 polymer ?
#
loop_
_entity_poly.entity_id
_entity_poly.type
_entity_poly.pdbx_seq_one_letter_code
_entity_poly.pdbx_strand_id
1 'polypeptide(L)'
;TLIIFMCNHCPYVVHLLEHIIGFCKKIKKNKISTIAFSSNDIVNYPQDSPEKMNLLTKEKKIEFPYFFDKNQEAAHYYRALCTPEFLLFDKDHKQFYHGRYDKSRPNNGVEVSGEDLNGAIKLLNNNSETKFLQYPSMGCNIKWIKGNEPKYD
;
A
#
# COMPACT_ATOMS: atom_id res chain seq x y z
N THR A 1 -5.33 -6.08 -10.10
CA THR A 1 -4.03 -5.50 -9.69
C THR A 1 -4.16 -4.88 -8.30
N LEU A 2 -3.18 -5.13 -7.45
CA LEU A 2 -3.05 -4.47 -6.14
C LEU A 2 -1.99 -3.36 -6.24
N ILE A 3 -2.35 -2.15 -5.82
CA ILE A 3 -1.43 -1.02 -5.66
C ILE A 3 -1.26 -0.73 -4.19
N ILE A 4 -0.01 -0.53 -3.76
CA ILE A 4 0.33 -0.24 -2.36
C ILE A 4 1.14 1.06 -2.32
N PHE A 5 0.68 2.05 -1.58
CA PHE A 5 1.53 3.18 -1.17
C PHE A 5 2.19 2.84 0.15
N MET A 6 3.52 2.80 0.15
CA MET A 6 4.31 2.45 1.33
C MET A 6 5.62 3.21 1.35
N CYS A 7 6.30 3.26 2.47
CA CYS A 7 7.63 3.84 2.59
C CYS A 7 8.48 3.05 3.59
N ASN A 8 9.77 3.34 3.65
CA ASN A 8 10.69 2.52 4.45
C ASN A 8 10.58 2.77 5.95
N HIS A 9 10.30 4.01 6.36
CA HIS A 9 10.41 4.43 7.76
C HIS A 9 9.08 4.49 8.53
N CYS A 10 7.93 4.43 7.84
CA CYS A 10 6.64 4.52 8.51
C CYS A 10 6.43 3.34 9.47
N PRO A 11 6.19 3.56 10.77
CA PRO A 11 5.99 2.48 11.74
C PRO A 11 4.84 1.53 11.36
N TYR A 12 3.79 2.04 10.73
CA TYR A 12 2.67 1.23 10.25
C TYR A 12 3.07 0.30 9.10
N VAL A 13 3.95 0.77 8.19
CA VAL A 13 4.50 -0.07 7.12
C VAL A 13 5.42 -1.12 7.72
N VAL A 14 6.35 -0.73 8.58
CA VAL A 14 7.29 -1.65 9.24
C VAL A 14 6.54 -2.76 9.99
N HIS A 15 5.47 -2.40 10.69
CA HIS A 15 4.61 -3.35 11.42
C HIS A 15 3.98 -4.41 10.53
N LEU A 16 3.55 -4.04 9.32
CA LEU A 16 2.83 -4.94 8.40
C LEU A 16 3.73 -5.61 7.36
N LEU A 17 4.96 -5.13 7.14
CA LEU A 17 5.77 -5.42 5.95
C LEU A 17 6.00 -6.92 5.70
N GLU A 18 6.40 -7.66 6.71
CA GLU A 18 6.66 -9.10 6.57
C GLU A 18 5.40 -9.86 6.15
N HIS A 19 4.26 -9.50 6.73
CA HIS A 19 2.99 -10.12 6.37
C HIS A 19 2.56 -9.71 4.96
N ILE A 20 2.72 -8.42 4.58
CA ILE A 20 2.43 -7.94 3.21
C ILE A 20 3.25 -8.71 2.18
N ILE A 21 4.55 -8.92 2.41
CA ILE A 21 5.42 -9.67 1.49
C ILE A 21 4.89 -11.09 1.28
N GLY A 22 4.60 -11.80 2.35
CA GLY A 22 4.02 -13.16 2.28
C GLY A 22 2.65 -13.18 1.59
N PHE A 23 1.81 -12.20 1.89
CA PHE A 23 0.50 -12.03 1.28
C PHE A 23 0.60 -11.77 -0.23
N CYS A 24 1.49 -10.89 -0.67
CA CYS A 24 1.69 -10.60 -2.09
C CYS A 24 2.20 -11.82 -2.88
N LYS A 25 3.08 -12.64 -2.29
CA LYS A 25 3.49 -13.93 -2.86
C LYS A 25 2.31 -14.88 -3.04
N LYS A 26 1.41 -14.91 -2.07
CA LYS A 26 0.21 -15.76 -2.12
C LYS A 26 -0.76 -15.31 -3.21
N ILE A 27 -1.09 -14.01 -3.28
CA ILE A 27 -2.05 -13.50 -4.26
C ILE A 27 -1.51 -13.53 -5.70
N LYS A 28 -0.20 -13.47 -5.88
CA LYS A 28 0.46 -13.66 -7.19
C LYS A 28 0.11 -15.01 -7.81
N LYS A 29 0.01 -16.08 -6.99
CA LYS A 29 -0.43 -17.40 -7.45
C LYS A 29 -1.88 -17.39 -7.95
N ASN A 30 -2.68 -16.45 -7.49
CA ASN A 30 -4.06 -16.22 -7.92
C ASN A 30 -4.16 -15.17 -9.04
N LYS A 31 -3.04 -14.90 -9.76
CA LYS A 31 -2.96 -13.96 -10.89
C LYS A 31 -3.24 -12.50 -10.52
N ILE A 32 -3.06 -12.12 -9.26
CA ILE A 32 -3.13 -10.73 -8.82
C ILE A 32 -1.72 -10.17 -8.74
N SER A 33 -1.40 -9.24 -9.63
CA SER A 33 -0.13 -8.53 -9.63
C SER A 33 -0.12 -7.43 -8.56
N THR A 34 1.02 -7.21 -7.94
CA THR A 34 1.23 -6.14 -6.96
C THR A 34 2.25 -5.15 -7.48
N ILE A 35 2.01 -3.86 -7.26
CA ILE A 35 2.94 -2.76 -7.50
C ILE A 35 2.92 -1.88 -6.26
N ALA A 36 4.08 -1.44 -5.80
CA ALA A 36 4.19 -0.50 -4.69
C ALA A 36 4.85 0.80 -5.10
N PHE A 37 4.44 1.91 -4.47
CA PHE A 37 5.01 3.24 -4.65
C PHE A 37 5.45 3.83 -3.31
N SER A 38 6.62 4.50 -3.32
CA SER A 38 7.02 5.43 -2.27
C SER A 38 6.99 6.84 -2.83
N SER A 39 6.14 7.68 -2.26
CA SER A 39 5.88 9.04 -2.73
C SER A 39 6.35 10.11 -1.73
N ASN A 40 7.22 9.75 -0.78
CA ASN A 40 7.70 10.70 0.21
C ASN A 40 8.78 11.65 -0.34
N ASP A 41 8.77 12.87 0.14
CA ASP A 41 9.85 13.84 -0.09
C ASP A 41 11.16 13.33 0.54
N ILE A 42 12.09 12.89 -0.30
CA ILE A 42 13.36 12.32 0.15
C ILE A 42 14.41 13.37 0.56
N VAL A 43 14.17 14.63 0.27
CA VAL A 43 15.05 15.73 0.73
C VAL A 43 14.92 15.87 2.25
N ASN A 44 13.69 15.87 2.75
CA ASN A 44 13.39 15.95 4.18
C ASN A 44 13.33 14.57 4.85
N TYR A 45 13.13 13.50 4.09
CA TYR A 45 13.00 12.12 4.59
C TYR A 45 13.92 11.17 3.81
N PRO A 46 15.27 11.33 3.94
CA PRO A 46 16.25 10.57 3.15
C PRO A 46 16.25 9.07 3.40
N GLN A 47 15.62 8.60 4.48
CA GLN A 47 15.42 7.17 4.75
C GLN A 47 14.49 6.48 3.73
N ASP A 48 13.75 7.23 2.92
CA ASP A 48 12.89 6.73 1.85
C ASP A 48 13.52 6.90 0.45
N SER A 49 14.81 7.20 0.37
CA SER A 49 15.50 7.37 -0.91
C SER A 49 15.52 6.08 -1.74
N PRO A 50 15.65 6.16 -3.07
CA PRO A 50 15.75 5.00 -3.96
C PRO A 50 16.83 3.99 -3.54
N GLU A 51 17.97 4.48 -3.02
CA GLU A 51 19.05 3.62 -2.52
C GLU A 51 18.59 2.82 -1.31
N LYS A 52 17.86 3.46 -0.38
CA LYS A 52 17.32 2.80 0.81
C LYS A 52 16.18 1.85 0.45
N MET A 53 15.35 2.21 -0.54
CA MET A 53 14.33 1.30 -1.09
C MET A 53 14.96 0.04 -1.67
N ASN A 54 16.06 0.18 -2.43
CA ASN A 54 16.80 -0.96 -2.97
C ASN A 54 17.38 -1.87 -1.86
N LEU A 55 17.93 -1.28 -0.81
CA LEU A 55 18.45 -2.03 0.33
C LEU A 55 17.33 -2.81 1.01
N LEU A 56 16.20 -2.16 1.31
CA LEU A 56 15.04 -2.81 1.90
C LEU A 56 14.51 -3.95 1.02
N THR A 57 14.39 -3.71 -0.29
CA THR A 57 13.94 -4.71 -1.25
C THR A 57 14.81 -5.97 -1.23
N LYS A 58 16.12 -5.80 -1.19
CA LYS A 58 17.08 -6.92 -1.11
C LYS A 58 17.01 -7.63 0.23
N GLU A 59 17.07 -6.88 1.32
CA GLU A 59 17.04 -7.41 2.70
C GLU A 59 15.77 -8.23 2.96
N LYS A 60 14.61 -7.67 2.60
CA LYS A 60 13.30 -8.29 2.84
C LYS A 60 12.84 -9.22 1.73
N LYS A 61 13.63 -9.36 0.65
CA LYS A 61 13.30 -10.19 -0.52
C LYS A 61 11.92 -9.84 -1.09
N ILE A 62 11.67 -8.54 -1.29
CA ILE A 62 10.45 -8.05 -1.92
C ILE A 62 10.48 -8.42 -3.41
N GLU A 63 9.47 -9.17 -3.88
CA GLU A 63 9.40 -9.69 -5.25
C GLU A 63 8.47 -8.88 -6.17
N PHE A 64 7.72 -7.95 -5.61
CA PHE A 64 6.90 -7.04 -6.41
C PHE A 64 7.65 -5.75 -6.72
N PRO A 65 7.37 -5.09 -7.87
CA PRO A 65 7.93 -3.79 -8.19
C PRO A 65 7.67 -2.75 -7.09
N TYR A 66 8.72 -2.07 -6.66
CA TYR A 66 8.66 -0.99 -5.69
C TYR A 66 9.30 0.26 -6.28
N PHE A 67 8.47 1.22 -6.69
CA PHE A 67 8.86 2.40 -7.44
C PHE A 67 8.97 3.65 -6.56
N PHE A 68 9.93 4.48 -6.86
CA PHE A 68 10.01 5.82 -6.30
C PHE A 68 9.19 6.79 -7.17
N ASP A 69 8.14 7.33 -6.61
CA ASP A 69 7.24 8.32 -7.21
C ASP A 69 7.79 9.74 -6.98
N LYS A 70 8.85 10.08 -7.72
CA LYS A 70 9.66 11.28 -7.53
C LYS A 70 8.85 12.58 -7.51
N ASN A 71 7.90 12.70 -8.42
CA ASN A 71 7.07 13.90 -8.58
C ASN A 71 5.72 13.78 -7.84
N GLN A 72 5.49 12.70 -7.11
CA GLN A 72 4.24 12.40 -6.40
C GLN A 72 3.01 12.31 -7.31
N GLU A 73 3.26 12.02 -8.62
CA GLU A 73 2.20 11.93 -9.63
C GLU A 73 1.33 10.70 -9.41
N ALA A 74 1.93 9.57 -9.04
CA ALA A 74 1.15 8.37 -8.71
C ALA A 74 0.29 8.60 -7.46
N ALA A 75 0.84 9.22 -6.41
CA ALA A 75 0.07 9.54 -5.22
C ALA A 75 -1.13 10.45 -5.53
N HIS A 76 -0.94 11.47 -6.38
CA HIS A 76 -2.03 12.33 -6.83
C HIS A 76 -3.06 11.58 -7.67
N TYR A 77 -2.60 10.81 -8.66
CA TYR A 77 -3.48 10.07 -9.57
C TYR A 77 -4.40 9.09 -8.83
N TYR A 78 -3.84 8.35 -7.88
CA TYR A 78 -4.58 7.39 -7.06
C TYR A 78 -5.22 8.00 -5.82
N ARG A 79 -5.06 9.30 -5.59
CA ARG A 79 -5.57 10.04 -4.42
C ARG A 79 -5.10 9.43 -3.10
N ALA A 80 -3.87 8.94 -3.08
CA ALA A 80 -3.27 8.37 -1.89
C ALA A 80 -2.95 9.46 -0.86
N LEU A 81 -3.16 9.18 0.42
CA LEU A 81 -2.99 10.13 1.52
C LEU A 81 -1.99 9.67 2.57
N CYS A 82 -1.84 8.37 2.74
CA CYS A 82 -1.03 7.82 3.82
C CYS A 82 -0.26 6.56 3.40
N THR A 83 0.59 6.08 4.29
CA THR A 83 1.30 4.80 4.15
C THR A 83 1.14 3.97 5.43
N PRO A 84 0.80 2.65 5.31
CA PRO A 84 0.45 1.96 4.07
C PRO A 84 -0.98 2.25 3.63
N GLU A 85 -1.21 2.28 2.33
CA GLU A 85 -2.53 2.42 1.72
C GLU A 85 -2.69 1.40 0.60
N PHE A 86 -3.86 0.79 0.47
CA PHE A 86 -4.10 -0.32 -0.42
C PHE A 86 -5.25 -0.03 -1.37
N LEU A 87 -5.00 -0.19 -2.68
CA LEU A 87 -6.00 -0.05 -3.72
C LEU A 87 -6.02 -1.32 -4.57
N LEU A 88 -7.17 -1.94 -4.68
CA LEU A 88 -7.38 -3.13 -5.49
C LEU A 88 -8.22 -2.77 -6.72
N PHE A 89 -7.75 -3.18 -7.89
CA PHE A 89 -8.41 -2.98 -9.18
C PHE A 89 -8.80 -4.32 -9.78
N ASP A 90 -9.97 -4.34 -10.42
CA ASP A 90 -10.46 -5.49 -11.18
C ASP A 90 -9.74 -5.66 -12.53
N LYS A 91 -10.18 -6.61 -13.34
CA LYS A 91 -9.65 -6.88 -14.69
C LYS A 91 -9.90 -5.75 -15.69
N ASP A 92 -10.92 -4.92 -15.44
CA ASP A 92 -11.31 -3.79 -16.29
C ASP A 92 -10.73 -2.46 -15.76
N HIS A 93 -9.73 -2.55 -14.86
CA HIS A 93 -9.05 -1.42 -14.21
C HIS A 93 -9.99 -0.50 -13.40
N LYS A 94 -11.11 -1.02 -12.94
CA LYS A 94 -11.99 -0.30 -12.02
C LYS A 94 -11.55 -0.55 -10.59
N GLN A 95 -11.53 0.51 -9.80
CA GLN A 95 -11.21 0.41 -8.38
C GLN A 95 -12.31 -0.37 -7.65
N PHE A 96 -11.92 -1.48 -7.05
CA PHE A 96 -12.79 -2.37 -6.30
C PHE A 96 -12.67 -2.15 -4.79
N TYR A 97 -11.45 -1.85 -4.31
CA TYR A 97 -11.16 -1.60 -2.91
C TYR A 97 -10.22 -0.42 -2.75
N HIS A 98 -10.43 0.39 -1.71
CA HIS A 98 -9.50 1.42 -1.28
C HIS A 98 -9.60 1.52 0.24
N GLY A 99 -8.57 1.12 0.95
CA GLY A 99 -8.62 1.10 2.40
C GLY A 99 -7.41 0.49 3.08
N ARG A 100 -7.61 0.13 4.34
CA ARG A 100 -6.57 -0.46 5.19
C ARG A 100 -6.32 -1.93 4.86
N TYR A 101 -5.22 -2.46 5.38
CA TYR A 101 -4.88 -3.88 5.30
C TYR A 101 -5.76 -4.74 6.21
N ASP A 102 -5.82 -4.34 7.46
CA ASP A 102 -6.63 -4.88 8.54
C ASP A 102 -6.71 -3.88 9.70
N LYS A 103 -7.20 -4.31 10.85
CA LYS A 103 -7.29 -3.49 12.07
C LYS A 103 -6.02 -3.44 12.91
N SER A 104 -4.98 -4.22 12.53
CA SER A 104 -3.71 -4.26 13.26
C SER A 104 -2.91 -2.97 13.07
N ARG A 105 -2.31 -2.48 14.13
CA ARG A 105 -1.47 -1.27 14.19
C ARG A 105 -0.35 -1.45 15.20
N PRO A 106 0.74 -0.68 15.10
CA PRO A 106 1.74 -0.67 16.14
C PRO A 106 1.12 -0.50 17.53
N ASN A 107 1.47 -1.37 18.45
CA ASN A 107 1.10 -1.32 19.89
C ASN A 107 -0.40 -1.46 20.22
N ASN A 108 -1.26 -1.89 19.29
CA ASN A 108 -2.68 -2.12 19.61
C ASN A 108 -3.01 -3.55 20.06
N GLY A 109 -2.01 -4.44 20.12
CA GLY A 109 -2.20 -5.83 20.56
C GLY A 109 -2.99 -6.72 19.60
N VAL A 110 -3.32 -6.24 18.41
CA VAL A 110 -4.05 -7.02 17.39
C VAL A 110 -3.04 -7.67 16.45
N GLU A 111 -3.19 -8.97 16.24
CA GLU A 111 -2.36 -9.73 15.30
C GLU A 111 -2.63 -9.31 13.86
N VAL A 112 -1.56 -9.26 13.05
CA VAL A 112 -1.66 -8.95 11.62
C VAL A 112 -2.30 -10.10 10.87
N SER A 113 -3.37 -9.86 10.14
CA SER A 113 -4.15 -10.87 9.43
C SER A 113 -4.39 -10.56 7.95
N GLY A 114 -4.41 -9.27 7.60
CA GLY A 114 -4.80 -8.80 6.27
C GLY A 114 -6.28 -9.05 5.97
N GLU A 115 -7.14 -9.17 7.00
CA GLU A 115 -8.52 -9.63 6.86
C GLU A 115 -9.36 -8.78 5.91
N ASP A 116 -9.21 -7.44 5.96
CA ASP A 116 -10.02 -6.54 5.15
C ASP A 116 -9.64 -6.64 3.66
N LEU A 117 -8.35 -6.57 3.33
CA LEU A 117 -7.88 -6.70 1.95
C LEU A 117 -8.13 -8.11 1.39
N ASN A 118 -7.91 -9.15 2.20
CA ASN A 118 -8.16 -10.54 1.79
C ASN A 118 -9.66 -10.79 1.55
N GLY A 119 -10.53 -10.18 2.36
CA GLY A 119 -11.98 -10.19 2.14
C GLY A 119 -12.37 -9.57 0.80
N ALA A 120 -11.81 -8.40 0.49
CA ALA A 120 -12.03 -7.73 -0.78
C ALA A 120 -11.58 -8.59 -1.98
N ILE A 121 -10.41 -9.23 -1.88
CA ILE A 121 -9.90 -10.12 -2.95
C ILE A 121 -10.81 -11.34 -3.15
N LYS A 122 -11.32 -11.94 -2.08
CA LYS A 122 -12.27 -13.06 -2.20
C LYS A 122 -13.55 -12.66 -2.91
N LEU A 123 -14.11 -11.49 -2.58
CA LEU A 123 -15.31 -10.97 -3.24
C LEU A 123 -15.05 -10.67 -4.72
N LEU A 124 -13.91 -10.05 -5.04
CA LEU A 124 -13.51 -9.78 -6.42
C LEU A 124 -13.40 -11.07 -7.25
N ASN A 125 -12.74 -12.10 -6.71
CA ASN A 125 -12.55 -13.37 -7.40
C ASN A 125 -13.85 -14.15 -7.62
N ASN A 126 -14.85 -13.93 -6.74
CA ASN A 126 -16.17 -14.56 -6.86
C ASN A 126 -17.14 -13.75 -7.71
N ASN A 127 -16.70 -12.68 -8.37
CA ASN A 127 -17.54 -11.72 -9.11
C ASN A 127 -18.75 -11.24 -8.27
N SER A 128 -18.55 -11.08 -6.97
CA SER A 128 -19.60 -10.69 -6.05
C SER A 128 -19.90 -9.20 -6.21
N GLU A 129 -21.16 -8.86 -6.44
CA GLU A 129 -21.66 -7.48 -6.37
C GLU A 129 -21.96 -7.03 -4.94
N THR A 130 -21.67 -7.87 -3.96
CA THR A 130 -21.95 -7.58 -2.56
C THR A 130 -21.16 -6.36 -2.11
N LYS A 131 -21.85 -5.31 -1.71
CA LYS A 131 -21.24 -4.17 -1.03
C LYS A 131 -20.66 -4.66 0.30
N PHE A 132 -19.38 -4.47 0.51
CA PHE A 132 -18.74 -4.75 1.78
C PHE A 132 -18.23 -3.46 2.42
N LEU A 133 -18.08 -3.48 3.72
CA LEU A 133 -17.60 -2.34 4.46
C LEU A 133 -16.11 -2.13 4.18
N GLN A 134 -15.77 -0.95 3.65
CA GLN A 134 -14.39 -0.53 3.44
C GLN A 134 -14.00 0.42 4.59
N TYR A 135 -12.94 0.07 5.28
CA TYR A 135 -12.38 0.92 6.32
C TYR A 135 -11.26 1.79 5.72
N PRO A 136 -11.23 3.08 6.05
CA PRO A 136 -10.18 3.96 5.56
C PRO A 136 -8.79 3.45 5.96
N SER A 137 -7.81 3.73 5.11
CA SER A 137 -6.40 3.45 5.39
C SER A 137 -5.95 4.13 6.68
N MET A 138 -5.07 3.49 7.41
CA MET A 138 -4.48 4.00 8.64
C MET A 138 -2.97 3.92 8.57
N GLY A 139 -2.34 5.08 8.70
CA GLY A 139 -0.89 5.19 8.61
C GLY A 139 -0.39 6.61 8.75
N CYS A 140 0.88 6.81 8.46
CA CYS A 140 1.48 8.13 8.41
C CYS A 140 1.09 8.83 7.12
N ASN A 141 0.78 10.11 7.18
CA ASN A 141 0.56 10.91 5.97
C ASN A 141 1.77 10.84 5.03
N ILE A 142 1.51 10.79 3.73
CA ILE A 142 2.55 10.98 2.70
C ILE A 142 3.28 12.29 2.99
N LYS A 143 4.60 12.26 2.88
CA LYS A 143 5.45 13.43 3.09
C LYS A 143 5.52 14.20 1.77
N TRP A 144 4.60 15.14 1.61
CA TRP A 144 4.50 15.92 0.39
C TRP A 144 5.68 16.87 0.22
N ILE A 145 6.14 17.03 -1.02
CA ILE A 145 7.05 18.10 -1.40
C ILE A 145 6.28 19.42 -1.22
N LYS A 146 6.94 20.41 -0.62
CA LYS A 146 6.31 21.72 -0.35
C LYS A 146 5.68 22.31 -1.61
N GLY A 147 4.41 22.60 -1.54
CA GLY A 147 3.61 23.16 -2.64
C GLY A 147 2.98 22.08 -3.54
N ASN A 148 3.22 20.79 -3.25
CA ASN A 148 2.63 19.66 -3.97
C ASN A 148 1.58 18.91 -3.12
N GLU A 149 1.15 19.53 -2.01
CA GLU A 149 0.14 18.92 -1.15
C GLU A 149 -1.21 18.83 -1.89
N PRO A 150 -1.95 17.70 -1.73
CA PRO A 150 -3.22 17.53 -2.41
C PRO A 150 -4.27 18.53 -1.91
N LYS A 151 -5.14 18.96 -2.83
CA LYS A 151 -6.28 19.83 -2.57
C LYS A 151 -7.62 19.10 -2.71
N TYR A 152 -7.62 17.81 -2.50
CA TYR A 152 -8.86 17.04 -2.46
C TYR A 152 -9.33 16.86 -1.02
N ASP A 153 -10.61 17.11 -0.82
CA ASP A 153 -11.30 16.91 0.46
C ASP A 153 -11.64 15.44 0.67
#